data_8d739bcff582dc821577a7b8fa850b0e
#
_entry.id   8d739bcff582dc821577a7b8fa850b0e
#
_cell.length_a   1.000
_cell.length_b   1.000
_cell.length_c   1.000
_cell.angle_alpha   90.00
_cell.angle_beta   90.00
_cell.angle_gamma   90.00
#
_symmetry.space_group_name_H-M   'P 1'
#
loop_
_entity.id
_entity.type
_entity.pdbx_description
1 polymer ?
#
loop_
_entity_poly.entity_id
_entity_poly.type
_entity_poly.pdbx_seq_one_letter_code
_entity_poly.pdbx_strand_id
1 'polypeptide(L)'
;RITITFLLALTGLGVQAKIITYPVPTGIYYARHNDDYTVKVRQVGKKEWVDLYEYNVKVDMDTKSDATMVQFDFSGKVEVLVQKNNGEIRSAVVRPLAKGIQPEIDGNFLLFTIDKPQKLSVEFNGDRLSNLHVFANPIIENVPDKNDPNVMYFESGIHEPTDTTGKCFRIPSNTTVYLEGGAVLKGRLNCDSVENVKILGHGMLLEPQQGISIAYSKNVLIEGITVINSRHYTVSGGQSTGITIKNLKSFSYQGWSDGLDFMSCSDVT
;
A
#
# COMPACT_ATOMS: atom_id res chain seq x y z
N ARG A 1 38.88 -44.28 27.72
CA ARG A 1 37.53 -43.99 27.16
C ARG A 1 37.52 -42.52 26.76
N ILE A 2 37.53 -42.30 25.41
CA ILE A 2 37.44 -40.97 24.83
C ILE A 2 35.97 -40.72 24.55
N THR A 3 35.35 -39.73 25.23
CA THR A 3 33.99 -39.31 25.00
C THR A 3 33.99 -38.25 23.88
N ILE A 4 33.50 -38.61 22.70
CA ILE A 4 33.29 -37.68 21.60
C ILE A 4 31.93 -37.02 21.79
N THR A 5 31.93 -35.74 22.12
CA THR A 5 30.71 -34.91 22.17
C THR A 5 30.40 -34.41 20.77
N PHE A 6 29.35 -34.92 20.13
CA PHE A 6 28.82 -34.40 18.90
C PHE A 6 28.10 -33.07 19.18
N LEU A 7 28.68 -31.97 18.74
CA LEU A 7 28.03 -30.66 18.70
C LEU A 7 27.12 -30.65 17.46
N LEU A 8 25.80 -30.82 17.66
CA LEU A 8 24.81 -30.59 16.60
C LEU A 8 24.78 -29.09 16.32
N ALA A 9 25.37 -28.66 15.21
CA ALA A 9 25.15 -27.33 14.68
C ALA A 9 23.71 -27.28 14.11
N LEU A 10 22.79 -26.68 14.84
CA LEU A 10 21.50 -26.26 14.28
C LEU A 10 21.79 -25.18 13.23
N THR A 11 21.87 -25.59 11.96
CA THR A 11 21.77 -24.65 10.85
C THR A 11 20.30 -24.20 10.78
N GLY A 12 20.00 -23.09 11.45
CA GLY A 12 18.75 -22.42 11.26
C GLY A 12 18.62 -22.07 9.76
N LEU A 13 17.69 -22.66 9.07
CA LEU A 13 17.25 -22.20 7.73
C LEU A 13 16.72 -20.79 7.93
N GLY A 14 17.59 -19.79 7.89
CA GLY A 14 17.19 -18.40 7.87
C GLY A 14 16.36 -18.18 6.61
N VAL A 15 15.10 -17.80 6.76
CA VAL A 15 14.28 -17.36 5.62
C VAL A 15 15.08 -16.25 4.93
N GLN A 16 15.49 -16.52 3.70
CA GLN A 16 16.25 -15.53 2.93
C GLN A 16 15.36 -14.30 2.76
N ALA A 17 15.83 -13.16 3.22
CA ALA A 17 15.13 -11.91 3.08
C ALA A 17 14.86 -11.65 1.59
N LYS A 18 13.66 -11.18 1.26
CA LYS A 18 13.24 -10.88 -0.12
C LYS A 18 12.65 -9.47 -0.16
N ILE A 19 12.93 -8.73 -1.23
CA ILE A 19 12.31 -7.44 -1.54
C ILE A 19 11.66 -7.56 -2.90
N ILE A 20 10.42 -7.09 -3.02
CA ILE A 20 9.67 -6.99 -4.28
C ILE A 20 9.23 -5.55 -4.43
N THR A 21 9.67 -4.90 -5.51
CA THR A 21 9.22 -3.57 -5.92
C THR A 21 8.21 -3.69 -7.04
N TYR A 22 7.41 -2.65 -7.22
CA TYR A 22 6.35 -2.66 -8.23
C TYR A 22 6.75 -1.79 -9.42
N PRO A 23 6.55 -2.27 -10.66
CA PRO A 23 6.76 -1.44 -11.84
C PRO A 23 5.76 -0.28 -11.86
N VAL A 24 6.20 0.87 -12.34
CA VAL A 24 5.35 2.06 -12.45
C VAL A 24 4.98 2.26 -13.92
N PRO A 25 3.69 2.30 -14.25
CA PRO A 25 3.26 2.53 -15.63
C PRO A 25 3.76 3.86 -16.17
N THR A 26 4.29 3.86 -17.40
CA THR A 26 4.85 5.06 -18.05
C THR A 26 3.88 6.23 -18.09
N GLY A 27 2.58 5.98 -18.24
CA GLY A 27 1.54 7.02 -18.29
C GLY A 27 1.36 7.82 -17.00
N ILE A 28 1.93 7.39 -15.88
CA ILE A 28 1.89 8.12 -14.60
C ILE A 28 3.29 8.43 -14.07
N TYR A 29 4.35 7.90 -14.67
CA TYR A 29 5.70 7.94 -14.14
C TYR A 29 6.18 9.36 -13.81
N TYR A 30 6.03 10.31 -14.71
CA TYR A 30 6.41 11.70 -14.47
C TYR A 30 5.29 12.51 -13.79
N ALA A 31 4.05 12.19 -14.08
CA ALA A 31 2.90 12.97 -13.61
C ALA A 31 2.57 12.74 -12.14
N ARG A 32 3.09 11.67 -11.53
CA ARG A 32 2.82 11.28 -10.14
C ARG A 32 4.07 11.10 -9.29
N HIS A 33 5.21 11.52 -9.78
CA HIS A 33 6.45 11.52 -9.03
C HIS A 33 6.51 12.71 -8.04
N ASN A 34 7.11 12.47 -6.87
CA ASN A 34 7.40 13.49 -5.88
C ASN A 34 8.91 13.55 -5.63
N ASP A 35 9.52 14.72 -5.81
CA ASP A 35 10.96 14.93 -5.73
C ASP A 35 11.47 15.32 -4.33
N ASP A 36 10.62 15.36 -3.29
CA ASP A 36 11.04 15.77 -1.95
C ASP A 36 12.01 14.80 -1.31
N TYR A 37 11.88 13.52 -1.66
CA TYR A 37 12.71 12.43 -1.12
C TYR A 37 13.18 11.49 -2.23
N THR A 38 14.33 10.81 -1.99
CA THR A 38 14.76 9.62 -2.72
C THR A 38 14.85 8.48 -1.73
N VAL A 39 14.14 7.39 -2.00
CA VAL A 39 14.00 6.28 -1.07
C VAL A 39 14.55 4.99 -1.66
N LYS A 40 15.42 4.33 -0.91
CA LYS A 40 16.03 3.05 -1.29
C LYS A 40 15.86 2.04 -0.18
N VAL A 41 15.79 0.78 -0.56
CA VAL A 41 15.72 -0.35 0.38
C VAL A 41 16.79 -1.38 0.06
N ARG A 42 17.29 -2.08 1.08
CA ARG A 42 18.14 -3.26 0.89
C ARG A 42 17.90 -4.28 1.99
N GLN A 43 18.24 -5.51 1.70
CA GLN A 43 18.33 -6.55 2.73
C GLN A 43 19.52 -6.26 3.65
N VAL A 44 19.33 -6.41 4.95
CA VAL A 44 20.42 -6.25 5.92
C VAL A 44 21.60 -7.17 5.55
N GLY A 45 22.82 -6.60 5.50
CA GLY A 45 24.03 -7.31 5.15
C GLY A 45 24.28 -7.45 3.64
N LYS A 46 23.40 -6.97 2.78
CA LYS A 46 23.66 -6.86 1.33
C LYS A 46 24.20 -5.47 0.98
N LYS A 47 24.92 -5.36 -0.14
CA LYS A 47 25.48 -4.09 -0.60
C LYS A 47 24.54 -3.32 -1.53
N GLU A 48 23.77 -4.04 -2.33
CA GLU A 48 22.93 -3.46 -3.38
C GLU A 48 21.69 -2.82 -2.78
N TRP A 49 21.46 -1.56 -3.13
CA TRP A 49 20.25 -0.80 -2.86
C TRP A 49 19.29 -0.92 -4.04
N VAL A 50 18.02 -1.05 -3.73
CA VAL A 50 16.92 -1.04 -4.69
C VAL A 50 16.18 0.27 -4.54
N ASP A 51 16.03 1.02 -5.63
CA ASP A 51 15.26 2.27 -5.64
C ASP A 51 13.76 1.97 -5.55
N LEU A 52 13.05 2.79 -4.78
CA LEU A 52 11.60 2.81 -4.76
C LEU A 52 11.11 3.99 -5.59
N TYR A 53 9.87 3.91 -6.07
CA TYR A 53 9.24 5.03 -6.72
C TYR A 53 8.46 5.86 -5.69
N GLU A 54 8.69 7.16 -5.71
CA GLU A 54 8.10 8.14 -4.82
C GLU A 54 6.83 8.71 -5.45
N TYR A 55 5.66 8.20 -5.00
CA TYR A 55 4.37 8.72 -5.45
C TYR A 55 4.05 10.05 -4.78
N ASN A 56 3.62 11.03 -5.56
CA ASN A 56 2.99 12.24 -5.04
C ASN A 56 1.55 11.94 -4.64
N VAL A 57 1.25 12.13 -3.36
CA VAL A 57 -0.09 12.01 -2.80
C VAL A 57 -0.52 13.35 -2.19
N LYS A 58 -1.82 13.59 -2.16
CA LYS A 58 -2.37 14.82 -1.57
C LYS A 58 -2.95 14.54 -0.20
N VAL A 59 -2.65 15.42 0.72
CA VAL A 59 -3.15 15.37 2.08
C VAL A 59 -3.70 16.73 2.49
N ASP A 60 -4.47 16.77 3.58
CA ASP A 60 -5.08 17.94 4.17
C ASP A 60 -6.12 18.65 3.29
N MET A 61 -7.29 18.83 3.85
CA MET A 61 -8.41 19.48 3.18
C MET A 61 -8.30 21.01 3.23
N ASP A 62 -7.78 21.55 4.33
CA ASP A 62 -7.73 23.01 4.56
C ASP A 62 -6.52 23.62 3.87
N THR A 63 -5.38 22.95 3.97
CA THR A 63 -4.11 23.36 3.32
C THR A 63 -3.59 22.23 2.46
N LYS A 64 -4.18 22.10 1.28
CA LYS A 64 -3.81 21.04 0.34
C LYS A 64 -2.31 20.97 0.16
N SER A 65 -1.71 19.91 0.69
CA SER A 65 -0.28 19.67 0.71
C SER A 65 0.09 18.43 -0.09
N ASP A 66 1.29 18.43 -0.64
CA ASP A 66 1.91 17.27 -1.22
C ASP A 66 2.63 16.47 -0.15
N ALA A 67 2.47 15.16 -0.17
CA ALA A 67 3.23 14.21 0.62
C ALA A 67 3.77 13.10 -0.29
N THR A 68 4.77 12.41 0.19
CA THR A 68 5.41 11.32 -0.56
C THR A 68 4.94 9.96 -0.05
N MET A 69 4.68 9.03 -0.95
CA MET A 69 4.38 7.63 -0.62
C MET A 69 5.29 6.69 -1.39
N VAL A 70 5.87 5.73 -0.68
CA VAL A 70 6.56 4.58 -1.27
C VAL A 70 5.94 3.27 -0.80
N GLN A 71 6.01 2.23 -1.62
CA GLN A 71 5.51 0.91 -1.25
C GLN A 71 6.35 -0.21 -1.86
N PHE A 72 6.49 -1.29 -1.11
CA PHE A 72 7.19 -2.51 -1.52
C PHE A 72 6.76 -3.68 -0.64
N ASP A 73 6.99 -4.91 -1.12
CA ASP A 73 6.83 -6.11 -0.29
C ASP A 73 8.17 -6.61 0.17
N PHE A 74 8.21 -7.22 1.35
CA PHE A 74 9.43 -7.81 1.85
C PHE A 74 9.18 -8.95 2.84
N SER A 75 10.24 -9.74 3.02
CA SER A 75 10.38 -10.70 4.13
C SER A 75 11.77 -10.57 4.74
N GLY A 76 11.91 -10.99 5.99
CA GLY A 76 13.17 -10.88 6.74
C GLY A 76 13.42 -9.46 7.23
N LYS A 77 14.68 -9.02 7.27
CA LYS A 77 15.11 -7.74 7.80
C LYS A 77 15.67 -6.84 6.71
N VAL A 78 15.16 -5.62 6.61
CA VAL A 78 15.56 -4.64 5.59
C VAL A 78 15.93 -3.30 6.19
N GLU A 79 16.86 -2.61 5.53
CA GLU A 79 17.19 -1.22 5.77
C GLU A 79 16.46 -0.34 4.78
N VAL A 80 15.96 0.79 5.26
CA VAL A 80 15.34 1.86 4.47
C VAL A 80 16.22 3.08 4.56
N LEU A 81 16.74 3.53 3.43
CA LEU A 81 17.54 4.76 3.29
C LEU A 81 16.67 5.81 2.63
N VAL A 82 16.55 6.96 3.28
CA VAL A 82 15.82 8.11 2.76
C VAL A 82 16.81 9.26 2.61
N GLN A 83 16.92 9.81 1.42
CA GLN A 83 17.57 11.09 1.17
C GLN A 83 16.51 12.17 1.09
N LYS A 84 16.62 13.22 1.92
CA LYS A 84 15.81 14.43 1.78
C LYS A 84 16.47 15.33 0.73
N ASN A 85 15.78 15.57 -0.39
CA ASN A 85 16.36 16.26 -1.54
C ASN A 85 16.44 17.78 -1.34
N ASN A 86 15.60 18.34 -0.46
CA ASN A 86 15.51 19.78 -0.21
C ASN A 86 15.92 20.12 1.23
N GLY A 87 17.18 20.48 1.44
CA GLY A 87 17.72 20.95 2.71
C GLY A 87 18.11 19.81 3.67
N GLU A 88 18.63 20.20 4.82
CA GLU A 88 19.16 19.29 5.85
C GLU A 88 18.06 18.65 6.70
N ILE A 89 18.35 17.49 7.25
CA ILE A 89 17.54 16.83 8.28
C ILE A 89 18.08 17.28 9.65
N ARG A 90 17.35 18.17 10.32
CA ARG A 90 17.66 18.61 11.68
C ARG A 90 17.04 17.70 12.75
N SER A 91 15.93 17.08 12.39
CA SER A 91 15.24 16.09 13.22
C SER A 91 14.36 15.20 12.35
N ALA A 92 14.14 13.96 12.77
CA ALA A 92 13.19 13.07 12.13
C ALA A 92 12.49 12.18 13.16
N VAL A 93 11.23 11.85 12.88
CA VAL A 93 10.42 10.97 13.71
C VAL A 93 9.75 9.93 12.83
N VAL A 94 9.94 8.66 13.15
CA VAL A 94 9.25 7.54 12.50
C VAL A 94 8.03 7.16 13.33
N ARG A 95 6.85 7.25 12.74
CA ARG A 95 5.58 6.90 13.38
C ARG A 95 4.99 5.61 12.83
N PRO A 96 4.19 4.87 13.67
CA PRO A 96 3.81 5.19 15.05
C PRO A 96 4.95 4.95 16.06
N LEU A 97 5.06 5.83 17.04
CA LEU A 97 6.14 5.76 18.07
C LEU A 97 6.20 4.42 18.79
N ALA A 98 5.06 3.75 18.95
CA ALA A 98 4.96 2.43 19.56
C ALA A 98 5.75 1.34 18.83
N LYS A 99 6.22 1.58 17.60
CA LYS A 99 7.11 0.66 16.87
C LYS A 99 8.56 0.72 17.36
N GLY A 100 8.94 1.76 18.10
CA GLY A 100 10.27 1.91 18.67
C GLY A 100 11.40 2.08 17.66
N ILE A 101 11.08 2.48 16.41
CA ILE A 101 12.07 2.67 15.35
C ILE A 101 12.85 3.94 15.64
N GLN A 102 14.16 3.81 15.80
CA GLN A 102 15.09 4.91 15.99
C GLN A 102 15.89 5.10 14.70
N PRO A 103 15.64 6.18 13.93
CA PRO A 103 16.41 6.45 12.72
C PRO A 103 17.77 7.06 13.06
N GLU A 104 18.77 6.75 12.23
CA GLU A 104 20.07 7.40 12.20
C GLU A 104 20.06 8.51 11.14
N ILE A 105 20.59 9.69 11.50
CA ILE A 105 20.63 10.87 10.62
C ILE A 105 22.09 11.20 10.31
N ASP A 106 22.40 11.36 9.02
CA ASP A 106 23.70 11.86 8.53
C ASP A 106 23.46 12.89 7.41
N GLY A 107 23.59 14.16 7.73
CA GLY A 107 23.34 15.27 6.81
C GLY A 107 21.89 15.29 6.32
N ASN A 108 21.69 15.00 5.04
CA ASN A 108 20.36 14.88 4.43
C ASN A 108 19.91 13.41 4.23
N PHE A 109 20.61 12.46 4.86
CA PHE A 109 20.25 11.05 4.84
C PHE A 109 19.65 10.60 6.18
N LEU A 110 18.68 9.70 6.08
CA LEU A 110 18.07 9.04 7.21
C LEU A 110 18.05 7.53 6.94
N LEU A 111 18.52 6.75 7.91
CA LEU A 111 18.58 5.29 7.83
C LEU A 111 17.80 4.67 8.99
N PHE A 112 16.98 3.69 8.71
CA PHE A 112 16.35 2.87 9.73
C PHE A 112 16.12 1.43 9.25
N THR A 113 15.88 0.53 10.19
CA THR A 113 15.68 -0.89 9.92
C THR A 113 14.28 -1.33 10.32
N ILE A 114 13.70 -2.23 9.53
CA ILE A 114 12.42 -2.90 9.82
C ILE A 114 12.56 -4.41 9.61
N ASP A 115 11.85 -5.19 10.40
CA ASP A 115 11.90 -6.67 10.40
C ASP A 115 10.56 -7.34 10.18
N LYS A 116 9.50 -6.56 10.06
CA LYS A 116 8.13 -7.03 9.80
C LYS A 116 7.33 -5.99 9.02
N PRO A 117 6.31 -6.44 8.27
CA PRO A 117 5.42 -5.56 7.53
C PRO A 117 4.76 -4.51 8.42
N GLN A 118 4.76 -3.25 7.94
CA GLN A 118 4.16 -2.14 8.68
C GLN A 118 3.95 -0.91 7.79
N LYS A 119 3.09 -0.04 8.23
CA LYS A 119 2.81 1.26 7.64
C LYS A 119 3.45 2.32 8.53
N LEU A 120 4.32 3.13 7.94
CA LEU A 120 5.08 4.16 8.66
C LEU A 120 4.86 5.52 8.03
N SER A 121 4.93 6.55 8.85
CA SER A 121 5.08 7.94 8.43
C SER A 121 6.39 8.47 9.00
N VAL A 122 7.20 9.09 8.15
CA VAL A 122 8.46 9.73 8.53
C VAL A 122 8.28 11.23 8.43
N GLU A 123 8.32 11.89 9.57
CA GLU A 123 8.21 13.35 9.71
C GLU A 123 9.61 13.95 9.80
N PHE A 124 9.87 15.00 9.03
CA PHE A 124 11.15 15.71 9.00
C PHE A 124 10.99 17.12 9.49
N ASN A 125 11.90 17.57 10.37
CA ASN A 125 11.98 18.95 10.87
C ASN A 125 10.67 19.48 11.49
N GLY A 126 9.80 18.59 11.98
CA GLY A 126 8.52 18.92 12.58
C GLY A 126 7.37 19.12 11.59
N ASP A 127 7.60 18.96 10.28
CA ASP A 127 6.55 18.97 9.28
C ASP A 127 5.76 17.65 9.33
N ARG A 128 4.44 17.74 9.40
CA ARG A 128 3.51 16.61 9.47
C ARG A 128 2.71 16.41 8.20
N LEU A 129 2.75 17.35 7.27
CA LEU A 129 1.95 17.32 6.05
C LEU A 129 2.80 16.88 4.85
N SER A 130 3.99 17.48 4.66
CA SER A 130 4.92 17.10 3.57
C SER A 130 5.85 15.97 4.02
N ASN A 131 5.28 14.92 4.60
CA ASN A 131 6.01 13.78 5.15
C ASN A 131 6.15 12.63 4.14
N LEU A 132 6.95 11.63 4.53
CA LEU A 132 7.12 10.39 3.75
C LEU A 132 6.30 9.25 4.37
N HIS A 133 5.41 8.65 3.60
CA HIS A 133 4.70 7.43 3.96
C HIS A 133 5.40 6.20 3.37
N VAL A 134 5.80 5.27 4.24
CA VAL A 134 6.46 4.02 3.85
C VAL A 134 5.53 2.85 4.12
N PHE A 135 5.03 2.22 3.06
CA PHE A 135 4.20 1.03 3.13
C PHE A 135 5.01 -0.22 2.80
N ALA A 136 5.56 -0.81 3.85
CA ALA A 136 6.28 -2.06 3.78
C ALA A 136 5.29 -3.21 3.99
N ASN A 137 4.87 -3.85 2.91
CA ASN A 137 3.82 -4.86 2.90
C ASN A 137 4.39 -6.28 3.09
N PRO A 138 3.56 -7.25 3.53
CA PRO A 138 3.91 -8.66 3.44
C PRO A 138 3.94 -9.11 1.99
N ILE A 139 4.78 -10.10 1.68
CA ILE A 139 4.73 -10.78 0.38
C ILE A 139 3.42 -11.55 0.28
N ILE A 140 2.71 -11.39 -0.84
CA ILE A 140 1.50 -12.16 -1.12
C ILE A 140 1.92 -13.55 -1.60
N GLU A 141 1.61 -14.58 -0.81
CA GLU A 141 1.97 -15.97 -1.12
C GLU A 141 0.95 -16.66 -2.02
N ASN A 142 -0.33 -16.33 -1.86
CA ASN A 142 -1.44 -16.97 -2.58
C ASN A 142 -2.00 -16.02 -3.64
N VAL A 143 -1.27 -15.84 -4.74
CA VAL A 143 -1.75 -15.09 -5.90
C VAL A 143 -2.78 -15.95 -6.63
N PRO A 144 -3.99 -15.43 -6.92
CA PRO A 144 -5.01 -16.19 -7.63
C PRO A 144 -4.58 -16.49 -9.09
N ASP A 145 -5.07 -17.60 -9.63
CA ASP A 145 -4.82 -17.94 -11.04
C ASP A 145 -5.56 -16.95 -11.94
N LYS A 146 -4.84 -16.27 -12.81
CA LYS A 146 -5.40 -15.30 -13.75
C LYS A 146 -6.31 -15.92 -14.82
N ASN A 147 -6.25 -17.22 -14.99
CA ASN A 147 -7.09 -17.95 -15.94
C ASN A 147 -8.38 -18.50 -15.29
N ASP A 148 -8.55 -18.36 -13.99
CA ASP A 148 -9.80 -18.74 -13.31
C ASP A 148 -10.92 -17.77 -13.76
N PRO A 149 -12.05 -18.29 -14.29
CA PRO A 149 -13.17 -17.46 -14.73
C PRO A 149 -13.81 -16.61 -13.62
N ASN A 150 -13.56 -16.95 -12.35
CA ASN A 150 -14.02 -16.18 -11.20
C ASN A 150 -12.98 -15.17 -10.72
N VAL A 151 -11.91 -14.93 -11.47
CA VAL A 151 -10.87 -13.94 -11.14
C VAL A 151 -10.86 -12.79 -12.14
N MET A 152 -11.05 -11.59 -11.65
CA MET A 152 -10.76 -10.35 -12.38
C MET A 152 -9.32 -9.95 -12.05
N TYR A 153 -8.37 -10.36 -12.88
CA TYR A 153 -6.96 -10.13 -12.66
C TYR A 153 -6.49 -8.86 -13.39
N PHE A 154 -5.96 -7.91 -12.65
CA PHE A 154 -5.35 -6.69 -13.18
C PHE A 154 -3.83 -6.78 -13.02
N GLU A 155 -3.15 -7.05 -14.13
CA GLU A 155 -1.69 -7.05 -14.20
C GLU A 155 -1.14 -5.62 -14.01
N SER A 156 0.16 -5.51 -13.76
CA SER A 156 0.83 -4.19 -13.73
C SER A 156 0.53 -3.40 -15.00
N GLY A 157 0.11 -2.15 -14.85
CA GLY A 157 -0.30 -1.28 -15.95
C GLY A 157 -1.48 -0.39 -15.59
N ILE A 158 -1.93 0.44 -16.54
CA ILE A 158 -3.10 1.30 -16.37
C ILE A 158 -4.33 0.59 -16.94
N HIS A 159 -5.38 0.51 -16.14
CA HIS A 159 -6.67 -0.08 -16.50
C HIS A 159 -7.78 0.93 -16.35
N GLU A 160 -8.60 1.04 -17.38
CA GLU A 160 -9.79 1.89 -17.38
C GLU A 160 -11.03 1.02 -17.63
N PRO A 161 -12.17 1.30 -16.98
CA PRO A 161 -13.37 0.52 -17.18
C PRO A 161 -13.97 0.80 -18.56
N THR A 162 -14.59 -0.21 -19.14
CA THR A 162 -15.33 -0.06 -20.42
C THR A 162 -16.60 0.77 -20.27
N ASP A 163 -17.19 0.79 -19.07
CA ASP A 163 -18.29 1.70 -18.74
C ASP A 163 -17.76 3.13 -18.53
N THR A 164 -17.73 3.90 -19.60
CA THR A 164 -17.26 5.29 -19.59
C THR A 164 -18.19 6.25 -18.86
N THR A 165 -19.48 5.92 -18.74
CA THR A 165 -20.49 6.76 -18.09
C THR A 165 -20.33 6.71 -16.56
N GLY A 166 -20.27 5.54 -15.99
CA GLY A 166 -20.09 5.34 -14.56
C GLY A 166 -18.62 5.29 -14.10
N LYS A 167 -17.71 5.14 -15.03
CA LYS A 167 -16.26 4.89 -14.77
C LYS A 167 -16.08 3.85 -13.68
N CYS A 168 -16.77 2.71 -13.80
CA CYS A 168 -16.75 1.67 -12.79
C CYS A 168 -16.48 0.27 -13.37
N PHE A 169 -15.71 -0.51 -12.61
CA PHE A 169 -15.56 -1.93 -12.78
C PHE A 169 -16.68 -2.62 -11.97
N ARG A 170 -17.64 -3.20 -12.65
CA ARG A 170 -18.75 -3.96 -12.01
C ARG A 170 -18.23 -5.34 -11.63
N ILE A 171 -18.36 -5.69 -10.37
CA ILE A 171 -17.84 -6.95 -9.83
C ILE A 171 -19.02 -7.91 -9.65
N PRO A 172 -18.98 -9.10 -10.28
CA PRO A 172 -19.98 -10.13 -10.07
C PRO A 172 -19.87 -10.81 -8.70
N SER A 173 -20.91 -11.53 -8.28
CA SER A 173 -20.84 -12.42 -7.12
C SER A 173 -19.81 -13.53 -7.33
N ASN A 174 -19.26 -14.06 -6.22
CA ASN A 174 -18.26 -15.13 -6.18
C ASN A 174 -16.98 -14.82 -6.96
N THR A 175 -16.61 -13.54 -7.02
CA THR A 175 -15.45 -13.06 -7.80
C THR A 175 -14.31 -12.62 -6.87
N THR A 176 -13.09 -13.00 -7.23
CA THR A 176 -11.86 -12.42 -6.68
C THR A 176 -11.31 -11.39 -7.65
N VAL A 177 -11.27 -10.13 -7.23
CA VAL A 177 -10.57 -9.04 -7.92
C VAL A 177 -9.15 -8.99 -7.38
N TYR A 178 -8.16 -9.16 -8.23
CA TYR A 178 -6.77 -9.10 -7.83
C TYR A 178 -6.03 -7.98 -8.57
N LEU A 179 -5.44 -7.08 -7.80
CA LEU A 179 -4.63 -5.99 -8.32
C LEU A 179 -3.17 -6.29 -8.04
N GLU A 180 -2.43 -6.67 -9.06
CA GLU A 180 -0.98 -6.89 -8.97
C GLU A 180 -0.26 -5.61 -8.51
N GLY A 181 0.89 -5.75 -7.87
CA GLY A 181 1.75 -4.60 -7.57
C GLY A 181 2.13 -3.88 -8.86
N GLY A 182 1.81 -2.57 -8.95
CA GLY A 182 1.96 -1.78 -10.18
C GLY A 182 0.70 -1.72 -11.07
N ALA A 183 -0.37 -2.44 -10.73
CA ALA A 183 -1.68 -2.23 -11.35
C ALA A 183 -2.30 -0.91 -10.87
N VAL A 184 -2.76 -0.09 -11.81
CA VAL A 184 -3.36 1.23 -11.57
C VAL A 184 -4.74 1.28 -12.22
N LEU A 185 -5.79 1.32 -11.42
CA LEU A 185 -7.16 1.41 -11.89
C LEU A 185 -7.61 2.89 -11.89
N LYS A 186 -8.05 3.39 -13.03
CA LYS A 186 -8.68 4.71 -13.18
C LYS A 186 -10.21 4.57 -13.21
N GLY A 187 -10.78 4.17 -12.10
CA GLY A 187 -12.21 3.95 -11.94
C GLY A 187 -12.53 3.42 -10.56
N ARG A 188 -13.81 3.32 -10.22
CA ARG A 188 -14.25 2.73 -8.97
C ARG A 188 -14.49 1.23 -9.12
N LEU A 189 -14.34 0.48 -8.04
CA LEU A 189 -14.81 -0.90 -7.93
C LEU A 189 -16.24 -0.88 -7.36
N ASN A 190 -17.18 -1.53 -8.04
CA ASN A 190 -18.59 -1.49 -7.68
C ASN A 190 -19.13 -2.89 -7.36
N CYS A 191 -19.45 -3.09 -6.09
CA CYS A 191 -20.12 -4.27 -5.55
C CYS A 191 -21.59 -3.89 -5.26
N ASP A 192 -22.50 -4.19 -6.14
CA ASP A 192 -23.94 -3.89 -5.98
C ASP A 192 -24.75 -5.16 -6.11
N SER A 193 -25.48 -5.51 -5.05
CA SER A 193 -26.34 -6.70 -4.98
C SER A 193 -25.54 -8.01 -5.24
N VAL A 194 -24.34 -8.11 -4.67
CA VAL A 194 -23.40 -9.24 -4.87
C VAL A 194 -23.03 -9.92 -3.55
N GLU A 195 -22.50 -11.14 -3.65
CA GLU A 195 -22.03 -11.88 -2.51
C GLU A 195 -20.69 -12.59 -2.78
N ASN A 196 -19.93 -12.87 -1.69
CA ASN A 196 -18.66 -13.61 -1.73
C ASN A 196 -17.62 -12.95 -2.66
N VAL A 197 -17.38 -11.66 -2.47
CA VAL A 197 -16.40 -10.91 -3.26
C VAL A 197 -15.13 -10.71 -2.45
N LYS A 198 -13.98 -10.88 -3.10
CA LYS A 198 -12.67 -10.53 -2.54
C LYS A 198 -11.99 -9.51 -3.44
N ILE A 199 -11.45 -8.44 -2.86
CA ILE A 199 -10.65 -7.41 -3.56
C ILE A 199 -9.28 -7.42 -2.89
N LEU A 200 -8.28 -7.93 -3.58
CA LEU A 200 -6.98 -8.27 -3.01
C LEU A 200 -5.83 -7.67 -3.83
N GLY A 201 -4.67 -7.57 -3.21
CA GLY A 201 -3.44 -7.21 -3.91
C GLY A 201 -2.80 -5.92 -3.41
N HIS A 202 -1.71 -5.50 -4.08
CA HIS A 202 -0.97 -4.28 -3.73
C HIS A 202 -0.99 -3.23 -4.85
N GLY A 203 -1.93 -3.36 -5.79
CA GLY A 203 -2.22 -2.32 -6.78
C GLY A 203 -2.98 -1.14 -6.19
N MET A 204 -3.35 -0.19 -7.03
CA MET A 204 -3.97 1.05 -6.58
C MET A 204 -5.16 1.49 -7.45
N LEU A 205 -6.07 2.23 -6.82
CA LEU A 205 -7.04 3.08 -7.49
C LEU A 205 -6.50 4.52 -7.50
N LEU A 206 -6.40 5.12 -8.68
CA LEU A 206 -5.84 6.45 -8.84
C LEU A 206 -6.92 7.46 -9.21
N GLU A 207 -7.12 8.45 -8.35
CA GLU A 207 -8.05 9.57 -8.52
C GLU A 207 -9.48 9.13 -8.92
N PRO A 208 -10.02 8.07 -8.32
CA PRO A 208 -11.38 7.68 -8.62
C PRO A 208 -12.36 8.76 -8.17
N GLN A 209 -13.52 8.85 -8.83
CA GLN A 209 -14.62 9.70 -8.33
C GLN A 209 -15.07 9.21 -6.94
N GLN A 210 -15.08 7.90 -6.74
CA GLN A 210 -15.30 7.17 -5.49
C GLN A 210 -14.46 5.89 -5.58
N GLY A 211 -13.88 5.42 -4.46
CA GLY A 211 -12.99 4.27 -4.48
C GLY A 211 -13.73 2.94 -4.67
N ILE A 212 -14.29 2.38 -3.60
CA ILE A 212 -15.01 1.12 -3.59
C ILE A 212 -16.43 1.38 -3.06
N SER A 213 -17.43 0.96 -3.81
CA SER A 213 -18.84 1.05 -3.43
C SER A 213 -19.38 -0.35 -3.15
N ILE A 214 -20.05 -0.53 -2.00
CA ILE A 214 -20.64 -1.81 -1.57
C ILE A 214 -22.09 -1.52 -1.20
N ALA A 215 -23.06 -1.99 -2.00
CA ALA A 215 -24.47 -1.78 -1.75
C ALA A 215 -25.23 -3.10 -1.83
N TYR A 216 -26.17 -3.35 -0.91
CA TYR A 216 -27.02 -4.55 -0.87
C TYR A 216 -26.23 -5.87 -0.98
N SER A 217 -25.01 -5.91 -0.45
CA SER A 217 -24.03 -6.98 -0.69
C SER A 217 -23.69 -7.75 0.58
N LYS A 218 -23.16 -8.97 0.41
CA LYS A 218 -22.80 -9.85 1.54
C LYS A 218 -21.41 -10.42 1.36
N ASN A 219 -20.68 -10.55 2.49
CA ASN A 219 -19.40 -11.23 2.54
C ASN A 219 -18.38 -10.65 1.54
N VAL A 220 -17.97 -9.40 1.79
CA VAL A 220 -16.98 -8.67 0.97
C VAL A 220 -15.69 -8.47 1.75
N LEU A 221 -14.58 -8.96 1.20
CA LEU A 221 -13.23 -8.76 1.75
C LEU A 221 -12.45 -7.77 0.87
N ILE A 222 -11.86 -6.75 1.49
CA ILE A 222 -10.92 -5.82 0.86
C ILE A 222 -9.59 -5.94 1.60
N GLU A 223 -8.50 -6.24 0.88
CA GLU A 223 -7.20 -6.39 1.52
C GLU A 223 -6.03 -5.90 0.64
N GLY A 224 -5.21 -5.04 1.21
CA GLY A 224 -3.88 -4.70 0.69
C GLY A 224 -3.81 -3.52 -0.25
N ILE A 225 -4.89 -3.14 -0.91
CA ILE A 225 -4.90 -2.10 -1.94
C ILE A 225 -4.66 -0.68 -1.41
N THR A 226 -4.32 0.21 -2.32
CA THR A 226 -4.12 1.63 -2.04
C THR A 226 -5.10 2.47 -2.86
N VAL A 227 -5.73 3.48 -2.26
CA VAL A 227 -6.59 4.45 -2.96
C VAL A 227 -5.95 5.83 -2.84
N ILE A 228 -5.65 6.45 -3.97
CA ILE A 228 -4.94 7.75 -4.03
C ILE A 228 -5.88 8.81 -4.56
N ASN A 229 -6.06 9.88 -3.78
CA ASN A 229 -6.77 11.10 -4.14
C ASN A 229 -8.20 10.84 -4.61
N SER A 230 -8.95 9.98 -3.90
CA SER A 230 -10.39 9.82 -4.13
C SER A 230 -11.10 11.16 -3.97
N ARG A 231 -12.05 11.47 -4.86
CA ARG A 231 -12.84 12.71 -4.78
C ARG A 231 -14.00 12.61 -3.81
N HIS A 232 -14.40 11.40 -3.48
CA HIS A 232 -15.44 11.05 -2.53
C HIS A 232 -14.95 9.88 -1.67
N TYR A 233 -15.79 9.19 -0.93
CA TYR A 233 -15.43 8.09 -0.02
C TYR A 233 -14.42 7.11 -0.63
N THR A 234 -13.46 6.69 0.19
CA THR A 234 -12.53 5.61 -0.20
C THR A 234 -13.28 4.28 -0.29
N VAL A 235 -14.06 3.95 0.75
CA VAL A 235 -15.02 2.83 0.74
C VAL A 235 -16.33 3.31 1.29
N SER A 236 -17.42 3.09 0.57
CA SER A 236 -18.77 3.31 1.08
C SER A 236 -19.54 2.00 1.10
N GLY A 237 -20.32 1.79 2.17
CA GLY A 237 -21.20 0.66 2.33
C GLY A 237 -22.64 1.09 2.61
N GLY A 238 -23.60 0.43 1.98
CA GLY A 238 -25.03 0.65 2.22
C GLY A 238 -25.79 -0.67 2.25
N GLN A 239 -26.61 -0.90 3.32
CA GLN A 239 -27.50 -2.06 3.46
C GLN A 239 -26.82 -3.41 3.17
N SER A 240 -25.60 -3.59 3.69
CA SER A 240 -24.72 -4.72 3.42
C SER A 240 -24.26 -5.38 4.73
N THR A 241 -23.81 -6.63 4.65
CA THR A 241 -23.36 -7.38 5.84
C THR A 241 -22.10 -8.20 5.56
N GLY A 242 -21.29 -8.44 6.62
CA GLY A 242 -20.08 -9.25 6.50
C GLY A 242 -18.96 -8.57 5.70
N ILE A 243 -18.71 -7.29 5.97
CA ILE A 243 -17.64 -6.53 5.27
C ILE A 243 -16.38 -6.59 6.11
N THR A 244 -15.28 -7.04 5.51
CA THR A 244 -13.96 -7.06 6.16
C THR A 244 -12.97 -6.23 5.36
N ILE A 245 -12.28 -5.27 6.02
CA ILE A 245 -11.27 -4.41 5.40
C ILE A 245 -9.96 -4.54 6.16
N LYS A 246 -8.91 -4.96 5.46
CA LYS A 246 -7.59 -5.16 6.02
C LYS A 246 -6.54 -4.45 5.19
N ASN A 247 -5.56 -3.85 5.85
CA ASN A 247 -4.38 -3.25 5.21
C ASN A 247 -4.70 -2.30 4.05
N LEU A 248 -5.87 -1.65 4.06
CA LEU A 248 -6.22 -0.59 3.11
C LEU A 248 -5.38 0.66 3.41
N LYS A 249 -4.93 1.34 2.37
CA LYS A 249 -4.26 2.64 2.44
C LYS A 249 -5.06 3.64 1.63
N SER A 250 -5.23 4.85 2.16
CA SER A 250 -5.97 5.91 1.48
C SER A 250 -5.34 7.27 1.69
N PHE A 251 -5.26 8.04 0.64
CA PHE A 251 -4.90 9.45 0.65
C PHE A 251 -6.00 10.27 0.00
N SER A 252 -6.31 11.39 0.59
CA SER A 252 -7.35 12.27 0.10
C SER A 252 -7.21 13.69 0.65
N TYR A 253 -7.79 14.65 -0.06
CA TYR A 253 -7.75 16.06 0.30
C TYR A 253 -9.06 16.79 -0.06
N GLN A 254 -10.09 16.05 -0.45
CA GLN A 254 -11.39 16.62 -0.83
C GLN A 254 -12.33 16.64 0.37
N GLY A 255 -13.22 17.62 0.44
CA GLY A 255 -14.14 17.79 1.57
C GLY A 255 -15.17 16.65 1.76
N TRP A 256 -15.37 15.81 0.74
CA TRP A 256 -16.29 14.66 0.79
C TRP A 256 -15.57 13.31 0.64
N SER A 257 -14.28 13.30 0.92
CA SER A 257 -13.45 12.13 0.71
C SER A 257 -13.12 11.38 2.01
N ASP A 258 -14.13 11.17 2.84
CA ASP A 258 -14.02 10.37 4.04
C ASP A 258 -13.45 8.97 3.72
N GLY A 259 -12.75 8.39 4.66
CA GLY A 259 -12.07 7.11 4.46
C GLY A 259 -13.08 5.97 4.28
N LEU A 260 -13.81 5.64 5.33
CA LEU A 260 -14.76 4.53 5.38
C LEU A 260 -16.09 5.05 5.88
N ASP A 261 -17.15 4.87 5.09
CA ASP A 261 -18.50 5.30 5.44
C ASP A 261 -19.50 4.16 5.22
N PHE A 262 -20.16 3.71 6.29
CA PHE A 262 -21.08 2.58 6.28
C PHE A 262 -22.42 2.98 6.88
N MET A 263 -23.48 2.87 6.08
CA MET A 263 -24.87 3.14 6.48
C MET A 263 -25.71 1.87 6.41
N SER A 264 -26.44 1.57 7.49
CA SER A 264 -27.30 0.38 7.56
C SER A 264 -26.56 -0.93 7.23
N CYS A 265 -25.31 -1.05 7.66
CA CYS A 265 -24.49 -2.25 7.49
C CYS A 265 -24.35 -2.99 8.83
N SER A 266 -24.10 -4.30 8.77
CA SER A 266 -23.78 -5.13 9.93
C SER A 266 -22.51 -5.96 9.69
N ASP A 267 -21.87 -6.42 10.77
CA ASP A 267 -20.68 -7.26 10.74
C ASP A 267 -19.54 -6.61 9.90
N VAL A 268 -19.23 -5.36 10.20
CA VAL A 268 -18.14 -4.60 9.56
C VAL A 268 -16.91 -4.65 10.44
N THR A 269 -15.78 -5.10 9.89
CA THR A 269 -14.50 -5.24 10.62
C THR A 269 -13.37 -4.56 9.88
#